data_80c42d07c3659abf25199886ed8c423c
#
_entry.id   80c42d07c3659abf25199886ed8c423c
#
_cell.length_a   1.000
_cell.length_b   1.000
_cell.length_c   1.000
_cell.angle_alpha   90.00
_cell.angle_beta   90.00
_cell.angle_gamma   90.00
#
_symmetry.space_group_name_H-M   'P 1'
#
loop_
_entity.id
_entity.type
_entity.pdbx_description
1 polymer ?
#
loop_
_entity_poly.entity_id
_entity_poly.type
_entity_poly.pdbx_seq_one_letter_code
_entity_poly.pdbx_strand_id
1 'polypeptide(L)'
;MEHETYRYRAAIADFRAARQRAALQAILARLTGKSIALLSYEVVARQLKAGGSAARGLQEIPLEAIVGSVGRYGDFTRTFLPQQDSDEARWATVMALASDARSSGLPPIQVYKIDEAYFVLDGHHRVSAARQMGATHIEAYVIEVRTKVPLTPDVQPDDLIVKAEHVEFLEYTRLDEIRPSADVSVSAPGQYEKLRDLIAIHRYALALEQQRVISLEEAVVDWHDQVYFPVVELIRERGLLRDFPGRTETDVYLWIAEHHAALEEELGWEISPDAAVKDIAARFEAGNLLSRAGSRILDAVFSDALRGGPAPGKWREEKLMARYSDRLFADILVPVSGEEMGWHALEQALVVAQRESARLYGLYVVSAEAQKDGETAQAVRAEFDRRCETAGISGNLAVEAGEIAATICKRAGMMDLVVLNLAYPPPSQPLARLGSGFRAIIRRCAPPVLVAPRTSSPLERVLLAYDGSAKAKEALFVAAYWAEQWKTPLVVVTVQETGRTTAETLDYARTYLEFHEVQAEFLEASGPVAEVILQTAAERASQLIILGGYGAGPVREMVVGTAVDEVLRGTRWPALICR
;
A
#
# COMPACT_ATOMS: atom_id res chain seq x y z
N MET A 1 -9.35 -53.41 16.05
CA MET A 1 -10.03 -52.52 17.00
C MET A 1 -9.07 -51.82 17.97
N GLU A 2 -8.26 -52.52 18.80
CA GLU A 2 -7.36 -51.82 19.74
C GLU A 2 -6.30 -50.94 19.05
N HIS A 3 -5.67 -51.42 17.98
CA HIS A 3 -4.69 -50.67 17.21
C HIS A 3 -5.29 -49.44 16.47
N GLU A 4 -6.53 -49.52 16.03
CA GLU A 4 -7.25 -48.42 15.39
C GLU A 4 -7.60 -47.32 16.40
N THR A 5 -8.07 -47.73 17.58
CA THR A 5 -8.37 -46.80 18.68
C THR A 5 -7.11 -46.09 19.18
N TYR A 6 -5.97 -46.77 19.20
CA TYR A 6 -4.69 -46.17 19.60
C TYR A 6 -4.23 -45.11 18.57
N ARG A 7 -4.27 -45.43 17.26
CA ARG A 7 -3.89 -44.49 16.20
C ARG A 7 -4.78 -43.24 16.18
N TYR A 8 -6.09 -43.43 16.36
CA TYR A 8 -7.02 -42.30 16.42
C TYR A 8 -6.75 -41.40 17.63
N ARG A 9 -6.42 -41.94 18.79
CA ARG A 9 -6.03 -41.15 19.97
C ARG A 9 -4.71 -40.41 19.76
N ALA A 10 -3.72 -41.03 19.11
CA ALA A 10 -2.49 -40.38 18.75
C ALA A 10 -2.72 -39.21 17.77
N ALA A 11 -3.59 -39.43 16.76
CA ALA A 11 -3.96 -38.37 15.81
C ALA A 11 -4.66 -37.16 16.47
N ILE A 12 -5.48 -37.39 17.52
CA ILE A 12 -6.06 -36.28 18.31
C ILE A 12 -4.95 -35.47 19.03
N ALA A 13 -3.96 -36.16 19.60
CA ALA A 13 -2.83 -35.46 20.24
C ALA A 13 -2.02 -34.65 19.22
N ASP A 14 -1.79 -35.20 18.02
CA ASP A 14 -1.14 -34.50 16.91
C ASP A 14 -1.93 -33.30 16.43
N PHE A 15 -3.28 -33.41 16.36
CA PHE A 15 -4.16 -32.27 16.05
C PHE A 15 -3.98 -31.13 17.04
N ARG A 16 -4.01 -31.43 18.34
CA ARG A 16 -3.84 -30.41 19.39
C ARG A 16 -2.47 -29.75 19.35
N ALA A 17 -1.41 -30.51 19.04
CA ALA A 17 -0.08 -29.98 18.82
C ALA A 17 -0.02 -29.09 17.56
N ALA A 18 -0.74 -29.47 16.49
CA ALA A 18 -0.85 -28.66 15.28
C ALA A 18 -1.59 -27.34 15.54
N ARG A 19 -2.67 -27.37 16.33
CA ARG A 19 -3.41 -26.18 16.78
C ARG A 19 -2.55 -25.23 17.61
N GLN A 20 -1.74 -25.74 18.54
CA GLN A 20 -0.80 -24.92 19.31
C GLN A 20 0.25 -24.27 18.39
N ARG A 21 0.76 -25.01 17.41
CA ARG A 21 1.68 -24.44 16.40
C ARG A 21 0.99 -23.37 15.55
N ALA A 22 -0.28 -23.56 15.16
CA ALA A 22 -1.04 -22.53 14.45
C ALA A 22 -1.17 -21.24 15.28
N ALA A 23 -1.48 -21.38 16.59
CA ALA A 23 -1.57 -20.24 17.49
C ALA A 23 -0.21 -19.50 17.65
N LEU A 24 0.90 -20.24 17.75
CA LEU A 24 2.24 -19.65 17.79
C LEU A 24 2.59 -18.95 16.45
N GLN A 25 2.23 -19.56 15.32
CA GLN A 25 2.42 -18.91 14.01
C GLN A 25 1.60 -17.64 13.89
N ALA A 26 0.37 -17.60 14.42
CA ALA A 26 -0.46 -16.40 14.43
C ALA A 26 0.20 -15.27 15.24
N ILE A 27 0.80 -15.57 16.39
CA ILE A 27 1.54 -14.60 17.20
C ILE A 27 2.77 -14.10 16.43
N LEU A 28 3.57 -15.01 15.86
CA LEU A 28 4.76 -14.65 15.09
C LEU A 28 4.42 -13.84 13.82
N ALA A 29 3.32 -14.18 13.16
CA ALA A 29 2.83 -13.46 11.99
C ALA A 29 2.45 -12.02 12.34
N ARG A 30 1.79 -11.81 13.48
CA ARG A 30 1.52 -10.47 14.00
C ARG A 30 2.80 -9.68 14.27
N LEU A 31 3.85 -10.34 14.75
CA LEU A 31 5.15 -9.72 15.01
C LEU A 31 5.95 -9.43 13.73
N THR A 32 5.81 -10.26 12.70
CA THR A 32 6.60 -10.16 11.46
C THR A 32 5.87 -9.47 10.31
N GLY A 33 4.57 -9.19 10.47
CA GLY A 33 3.73 -8.60 9.42
C GLY A 33 3.43 -9.51 8.22
N LYS A 34 3.85 -10.78 8.26
CA LYS A 34 3.57 -11.74 7.18
C LYS A 34 2.22 -12.40 7.43
N SER A 35 1.34 -12.41 6.42
CA SER A 35 0.07 -13.13 6.51
C SER A 35 0.28 -14.64 6.61
N ILE A 36 -0.41 -15.29 7.55
CA ILE A 36 -0.50 -16.74 7.65
C ILE A 36 -1.76 -17.30 6.99
N ALA A 37 -2.61 -16.44 6.46
CA ALA A 37 -3.87 -16.86 5.86
C ALA A 37 -3.63 -17.56 4.52
N LEU A 38 -4.47 -18.55 4.22
CA LEU A 38 -4.57 -19.10 2.87
C LEU A 38 -5.20 -18.05 1.95
N LEU A 39 -4.73 -17.98 0.72
CA LEU A 39 -5.36 -17.14 -0.30
C LEU A 39 -6.71 -17.74 -0.72
N SER A 40 -7.73 -16.90 -0.91
CA SER A 40 -8.98 -17.31 -1.54
C SER A 40 -8.78 -17.45 -3.04
N TYR A 41 -9.06 -18.63 -3.60
CA TYR A 41 -9.04 -18.85 -5.04
C TYR A 41 -9.96 -17.86 -5.77
N GLU A 42 -11.16 -17.65 -5.25
CA GLU A 42 -12.19 -16.80 -5.86
C GLU A 42 -11.70 -15.35 -5.97
N VAL A 43 -11.00 -14.85 -4.95
CA VAL A 43 -10.43 -13.50 -4.92
C VAL A 43 -9.31 -13.41 -5.93
N VAL A 44 -8.34 -14.34 -5.90
CA VAL A 44 -7.20 -14.35 -6.81
C VAL A 44 -7.66 -14.50 -8.26
N ALA A 45 -8.56 -15.44 -8.54
CA ALA A 45 -9.09 -15.68 -9.88
C ALA A 45 -9.81 -14.45 -10.44
N ARG A 46 -10.56 -13.73 -9.60
CA ARG A 46 -11.23 -12.48 -9.98
C ARG A 46 -10.23 -11.36 -10.25
N GLN A 47 -9.30 -11.12 -9.33
CA GLN A 47 -8.30 -10.05 -9.45
C GLN A 47 -7.37 -10.24 -10.64
N LEU A 48 -6.97 -11.48 -10.92
CA LEU A 48 -6.13 -11.81 -12.07
C LEU A 48 -6.94 -12.08 -13.33
N LYS A 49 -8.28 -11.87 -13.30
CA LYS A 49 -9.20 -12.12 -14.41
C LYS A 49 -8.97 -13.48 -15.05
N ALA A 50 -8.86 -14.49 -14.19
CA ALA A 50 -8.59 -15.85 -14.61
C ALA A 50 -9.63 -16.33 -15.62
N GLY A 51 -9.18 -16.85 -16.75
CA GLY A 51 -10.04 -17.28 -17.85
C GLY A 51 -9.57 -18.59 -18.47
N GLY A 52 -10.54 -19.42 -18.86
CA GLY A 52 -10.26 -20.70 -19.48
C GLY A 52 -9.62 -21.69 -18.51
N SER A 53 -10.22 -22.85 -18.35
CA SER A 53 -9.68 -23.93 -17.51
C SER A 53 -9.43 -25.17 -18.34
N ALA A 54 -8.38 -25.94 -17.99
CA ALA A 54 -8.04 -27.21 -18.63
C ALA A 54 -7.71 -28.27 -17.56
N ALA A 55 -8.36 -29.42 -17.62
CA ALA A 55 -8.00 -30.55 -16.78
C ALA A 55 -6.64 -31.12 -17.22
N ARG A 56 -5.69 -31.22 -16.29
CA ARG A 56 -4.34 -31.79 -16.52
C ARG A 56 -4.21 -33.23 -16.00
N GLY A 57 -5.27 -33.77 -15.40
CA GLY A 57 -5.29 -35.12 -14.83
C GLY A 57 -4.55 -35.23 -13.50
N LEU A 58 -4.15 -36.46 -13.19
CA LEU A 58 -3.42 -36.78 -11.97
C LEU A 58 -1.96 -36.38 -12.10
N GLN A 59 -1.45 -35.62 -11.14
CA GLN A 59 -0.06 -35.18 -11.05
C GLN A 59 0.41 -35.25 -9.59
N GLU A 60 1.71 -35.40 -9.41
CA GLU A 60 2.36 -35.20 -8.14
C GLU A 60 2.80 -33.72 -8.04
N ILE A 61 2.31 -33.01 -7.03
CA ILE A 61 2.53 -31.57 -6.85
C ILE A 61 3.29 -31.28 -5.57
N PRO A 62 4.17 -30.26 -5.53
CA PRO A 62 4.88 -29.87 -4.32
C PRO A 62 3.91 -29.23 -3.32
N LEU A 63 3.94 -29.70 -2.07
CA LEU A 63 3.08 -29.16 -1.02
C LEU A 63 3.37 -27.69 -0.71
N GLU A 64 4.63 -27.24 -0.86
CA GLU A 64 5.02 -25.85 -0.65
C GLU A 64 4.36 -24.89 -1.66
N ALA A 65 4.04 -25.37 -2.86
CA ALA A 65 3.35 -24.58 -3.88
C ALA A 65 1.83 -24.45 -3.66
N ILE A 66 1.29 -25.09 -2.64
CA ILE A 66 -0.13 -24.93 -2.24
C ILE A 66 -0.23 -23.68 -1.36
N VAL A 67 -0.85 -22.63 -1.89
CA VAL A 67 -0.91 -21.29 -1.26
C VAL A 67 -2.31 -20.87 -0.82
N GLY A 68 -3.34 -21.57 -1.31
CA GLY A 68 -4.71 -21.13 -1.13
C GLY A 68 -5.74 -22.26 -1.14
N SER A 69 -6.99 -21.87 -1.04
CA SER A 69 -8.15 -22.74 -0.93
C SER A 69 -9.36 -22.16 -1.63
N VAL A 70 -10.27 -23.05 -2.04
CA VAL A 70 -11.62 -22.72 -2.48
C VAL A 70 -12.55 -22.82 -1.28
N GLY A 71 -13.12 -21.71 -0.83
CA GLY A 71 -14.16 -21.64 0.21
C GLY A 71 -13.75 -21.98 1.65
N ARG A 72 -12.52 -22.47 1.92
CA ARG A 72 -12.06 -22.88 3.26
C ARG A 72 -10.76 -22.21 3.71
N TYR A 73 -10.52 -21.01 3.24
CA TYR A 73 -9.28 -20.27 3.52
C TYR A 73 -9.13 -19.82 4.99
N GLY A 74 -10.22 -19.75 5.76
CA GLY A 74 -10.20 -19.45 7.21
C GLY A 74 -10.02 -20.68 8.12
N ASP A 75 -10.09 -21.90 7.59
CA ASP A 75 -10.03 -23.12 8.42
C ASP A 75 -8.60 -23.58 8.69
N PHE A 76 -7.66 -23.15 7.86
CA PHE A 76 -6.25 -23.54 7.93
C PHE A 76 -5.33 -22.34 7.77
N THR A 77 -4.14 -22.42 8.37
CA THR A 77 -3.05 -21.48 8.08
C THR A 77 -2.45 -21.76 6.70
N ARG A 78 -1.59 -20.85 6.19
CA ARG A 78 -0.84 -21.05 4.93
C ARG A 78 0.03 -22.32 4.93
N THR A 79 0.44 -22.78 6.10
CA THR A 79 1.13 -24.06 6.28
C THR A 79 0.18 -25.23 6.49
N PHE A 80 -1.11 -25.02 6.28
CA PHE A 80 -2.18 -26.02 6.48
C PHE A 80 -2.26 -26.57 7.91
N LEU A 81 -1.92 -25.78 8.92
CA LEU A 81 -2.25 -26.09 10.31
C LEU A 81 -3.73 -25.74 10.55
N PRO A 82 -4.51 -26.63 11.22
CA PRO A 82 -5.92 -26.38 11.46
C PRO A 82 -6.12 -25.21 12.43
N GLN A 83 -7.15 -24.39 12.18
CA GLN A 83 -7.48 -23.23 13.00
C GLN A 83 -8.74 -23.42 13.85
N GLN A 84 -9.59 -24.42 13.52
CA GLN A 84 -10.86 -24.65 14.20
C GLN A 84 -10.87 -25.99 14.93
N ASP A 85 -11.41 -26.02 16.15
CA ASP A 85 -11.51 -27.24 16.94
C ASP A 85 -12.57 -28.21 16.38
N SER A 86 -13.54 -27.69 15.61
CA SER A 86 -14.55 -28.50 14.91
C SER A 86 -13.98 -29.50 13.91
N ASP A 87 -12.75 -29.28 13.45
CA ASP A 87 -12.07 -30.15 12.48
C ASP A 87 -11.35 -31.35 13.12
N GLU A 88 -11.27 -31.44 14.47
CA GLU A 88 -10.53 -32.49 15.19
C GLU A 88 -10.88 -33.92 14.73
N ALA A 89 -12.16 -34.23 14.69
CA ALA A 89 -12.59 -35.60 14.35
C ALA A 89 -12.27 -35.99 12.90
N ARG A 90 -12.50 -35.08 11.95
CA ARG A 90 -12.22 -35.29 10.52
C ARG A 90 -10.72 -35.38 10.26
N TRP A 91 -9.96 -34.47 10.85
CA TRP A 91 -8.52 -34.44 10.73
C TRP A 91 -7.87 -35.70 11.33
N ALA A 92 -8.31 -36.12 12.54
CA ALA A 92 -7.81 -37.31 13.20
C ALA A 92 -8.10 -38.59 12.39
N THR A 93 -9.25 -38.67 11.73
CA THR A 93 -9.59 -39.78 10.83
C THR A 93 -8.64 -39.86 9.64
N VAL A 94 -8.37 -38.71 8.98
CA VAL A 94 -7.44 -38.64 7.84
C VAL A 94 -6.02 -39.01 8.27
N MET A 95 -5.56 -38.51 9.42
CA MET A 95 -4.22 -38.76 9.95
C MET A 95 -4.04 -40.23 10.37
N ALA A 96 -5.07 -40.84 10.98
CA ALA A 96 -5.04 -42.26 11.32
C ALA A 96 -4.96 -43.16 10.08
N LEU A 97 -5.66 -42.78 8.99
CA LEU A 97 -5.58 -43.47 7.69
C LEU A 97 -4.22 -43.32 7.04
N ALA A 98 -3.67 -42.09 7.05
CA ALA A 98 -2.35 -41.78 6.48
C ALA A 98 -1.21 -42.55 7.20
N SER A 99 -1.37 -42.79 8.51
CA SER A 99 -0.39 -43.48 9.34
C SER A 99 -0.53 -45.02 9.30
N ASP A 100 -1.50 -45.55 8.54
CA ASP A 100 -1.66 -47.02 8.43
C ASP A 100 -0.77 -47.59 7.33
N ALA A 101 0.25 -48.35 7.71
CA ALA A 101 1.14 -49.04 6.78
C ALA A 101 0.43 -50.04 5.82
N ARG A 102 -0.83 -50.38 6.10
CA ARG A 102 -1.66 -51.23 5.22
C ARG A 102 -2.56 -50.45 4.27
N SER A 103 -2.60 -49.13 4.45
CA SER A 103 -3.34 -48.22 3.57
C SER A 103 -2.60 -48.04 2.24
N SER A 104 -3.33 -47.88 1.15
CA SER A 104 -2.79 -47.48 -0.15
C SER A 104 -2.36 -46.01 -0.21
N GLY A 105 -2.22 -45.35 0.95
CA GLY A 105 -1.89 -43.94 1.04
C GLY A 105 -3.12 -43.03 1.08
N LEU A 106 -2.89 -41.74 1.08
CA LEU A 106 -3.97 -40.74 1.00
C LEU A 106 -4.51 -40.69 -0.44
N PRO A 107 -5.82 -40.68 -0.65
CA PRO A 107 -6.39 -40.47 -1.99
C PRO A 107 -5.93 -39.14 -2.58
N PRO A 108 -5.80 -39.01 -3.92
CA PRO A 108 -5.45 -37.75 -4.56
C PRO A 108 -6.39 -36.62 -4.16
N ILE A 109 -5.83 -35.42 -3.99
CA ILE A 109 -6.60 -34.19 -3.73
C ILE A 109 -7.10 -33.58 -5.05
N GLN A 110 -7.93 -32.54 -4.97
CA GLN A 110 -8.32 -31.76 -6.15
C GLN A 110 -7.84 -30.32 -5.96
N VAL A 111 -7.23 -29.76 -7.01
CA VAL A 111 -6.66 -28.43 -6.95
C VAL A 111 -6.91 -27.64 -8.24
N TYR A 112 -7.07 -26.33 -8.09
CA TYR A 112 -6.82 -25.39 -9.18
C TYR A 112 -5.35 -24.99 -9.18
N LYS A 113 -4.79 -24.86 -10.39
CA LYS A 113 -3.43 -24.36 -10.63
C LYS A 113 -3.51 -23.03 -11.38
N ILE A 114 -2.92 -21.99 -10.81
CA ILE A 114 -2.67 -20.71 -11.49
C ILE A 114 -1.16 -20.54 -11.55
N ASP A 115 -0.61 -20.67 -12.74
CA ASP A 115 0.83 -20.68 -13.02
C ASP A 115 1.60 -21.68 -12.13
N GLU A 116 2.36 -21.24 -11.13
CA GLU A 116 3.10 -22.14 -10.23
C GLU A 116 2.38 -22.37 -8.88
N ALA A 117 1.30 -21.67 -8.61
CA ALA A 117 0.56 -21.73 -7.34
C ALA A 117 -0.66 -22.64 -7.43
N TYR A 118 -0.92 -23.40 -6.34
CA TYR A 118 -2.05 -24.31 -6.24
C TYR A 118 -3.03 -23.91 -5.16
N PHE A 119 -4.32 -24.12 -5.43
CA PHE A 119 -5.44 -23.83 -4.54
C PHE A 119 -6.26 -25.09 -4.33
N VAL A 120 -6.41 -25.52 -3.08
CA VAL A 120 -7.12 -26.77 -2.75
C VAL A 120 -8.62 -26.58 -2.95
N LEU A 121 -9.21 -27.40 -3.81
CA LEU A 121 -10.66 -27.53 -3.99
C LEU A 121 -11.23 -28.59 -3.05
N ASP A 122 -10.61 -29.78 -2.99
CA ASP A 122 -10.94 -30.85 -2.06
C ASP A 122 -9.69 -31.53 -1.52
N GLY A 123 -9.73 -31.90 -0.25
CA GLY A 123 -8.65 -32.63 0.42
C GLY A 123 -7.82 -31.80 1.40
N HIS A 124 -8.33 -30.70 1.94
CA HIS A 124 -7.64 -29.83 2.90
C HIS A 124 -7.02 -30.59 4.08
N HIS A 125 -7.76 -31.52 4.69
CA HIS A 125 -7.24 -32.37 5.77
C HIS A 125 -6.14 -33.32 5.30
N ARG A 126 -6.19 -33.78 4.02
CA ARG A 126 -5.13 -34.60 3.41
C ARG A 126 -3.84 -33.83 3.24
N VAL A 127 -3.93 -32.59 2.77
CA VAL A 127 -2.77 -31.66 2.68
C VAL A 127 -2.19 -31.42 4.07
N SER A 128 -3.04 -31.12 5.06
CA SER A 128 -2.61 -30.91 6.44
C SER A 128 -1.90 -32.14 7.01
N ALA A 129 -2.46 -33.35 6.84
CA ALA A 129 -1.86 -34.58 7.30
C ALA A 129 -0.53 -34.88 6.59
N ALA A 130 -0.46 -34.73 5.26
CA ALA A 130 0.77 -34.94 4.49
C ALA A 130 1.90 -34.02 4.95
N ARG A 131 1.63 -32.73 5.18
CA ARG A 131 2.62 -31.79 5.73
C ARG A 131 3.07 -32.18 7.14
N GLN A 132 2.17 -32.62 8.01
CA GLN A 132 2.51 -33.08 9.37
C GLN A 132 3.39 -34.34 9.36
N MET A 133 3.23 -35.19 8.35
CA MET A 133 4.05 -36.38 8.13
C MET A 133 5.41 -36.08 7.49
N GLY A 134 5.67 -34.82 7.14
CA GLY A 134 6.93 -34.41 6.49
C GLY A 134 6.99 -34.74 5.00
N ALA A 135 5.86 -35.01 4.34
CA ALA A 135 5.83 -35.18 2.90
C ALA A 135 6.19 -33.87 2.19
N THR A 136 6.85 -33.98 1.07
CA THR A 136 7.20 -32.83 0.20
C THR A 136 6.25 -32.67 -0.97
N HIS A 137 5.61 -33.77 -1.39
CA HIS A 137 4.68 -33.83 -2.52
C HIS A 137 3.39 -34.55 -2.14
N ILE A 138 2.36 -34.35 -2.95
CA ILE A 138 1.06 -35.01 -2.83
C ILE A 138 0.46 -35.24 -4.22
N GLU A 139 -0.24 -36.36 -4.41
CA GLU A 139 -0.99 -36.62 -5.64
C GLU A 139 -2.25 -35.74 -5.70
N ALA A 140 -2.46 -35.12 -6.86
CA ALA A 140 -3.58 -34.22 -7.09
C ALA A 140 -4.16 -34.34 -8.49
N TYR A 141 -5.47 -34.23 -8.61
CA TYR A 141 -6.14 -33.91 -9.86
C TYR A 141 -6.06 -32.41 -10.08
N VAL A 142 -5.34 -32.00 -11.13
CA VAL A 142 -5.03 -30.61 -11.39
C VAL A 142 -5.96 -30.05 -12.47
N ILE A 143 -6.59 -28.91 -12.17
CA ILE A 143 -7.32 -28.07 -13.13
C ILE A 143 -6.50 -26.78 -13.30
N GLU A 144 -5.84 -26.63 -14.43
CA GLU A 144 -5.05 -25.44 -14.72
C GLU A 144 -5.95 -24.31 -15.21
N VAL A 145 -5.74 -23.13 -14.67
CA VAL A 145 -6.46 -21.91 -15.02
C VAL A 145 -5.46 -20.87 -15.51
N ARG A 146 -5.77 -20.22 -16.62
CA ARG A 146 -4.86 -19.25 -17.25
C ARG A 146 -5.11 -17.85 -16.71
N THR A 147 -4.02 -17.13 -16.48
CA THR A 147 -4.02 -15.70 -16.14
C THR A 147 -3.01 -14.97 -17.03
N LYS A 148 -3.19 -13.66 -17.20
CA LYS A 148 -2.24 -12.82 -17.95
C LYS A 148 -0.96 -12.53 -17.16
N VAL A 149 -1.06 -12.51 -15.83
CA VAL A 149 0.05 -12.20 -14.92
C VAL A 149 0.41 -13.45 -14.11
N PRO A 150 1.70 -13.82 -14.04
CA PRO A 150 2.13 -15.02 -13.35
C PRO A 150 1.90 -14.94 -11.83
N LEU A 151 1.63 -16.09 -11.23
CA LEU A 151 1.43 -16.25 -9.79
C LEU A 151 2.42 -17.28 -9.24
N THR A 152 3.30 -16.82 -8.37
CA THR A 152 4.31 -17.65 -7.70
C THR A 152 3.86 -18.09 -6.30
N PRO A 153 4.40 -19.18 -5.75
CA PRO A 153 3.99 -19.70 -4.45
C PRO A 153 4.31 -18.80 -3.24
N ASP A 154 5.24 -17.86 -3.38
CA ASP A 154 5.64 -16.91 -2.36
C ASP A 154 4.72 -15.67 -2.25
N VAL A 155 3.78 -15.51 -3.21
CA VAL A 155 2.85 -14.39 -3.26
C VAL A 155 2.18 -14.13 -1.91
N GLN A 156 2.15 -12.85 -1.50
CA GLN A 156 1.42 -12.39 -0.33
C GLN A 156 0.10 -11.73 -0.77
N PRO A 157 -0.89 -11.59 0.13
CA PRO A 157 -2.14 -10.90 -0.20
C PRO A 157 -1.92 -9.49 -0.78
N ASP A 158 -0.92 -8.77 -0.27
CA ASP A 158 -0.61 -7.41 -0.72
C ASP A 158 0.00 -7.35 -2.12
N ASP A 159 0.72 -8.39 -2.55
CA ASP A 159 1.28 -8.48 -3.90
C ASP A 159 0.17 -8.61 -4.97
N LEU A 160 -0.99 -9.11 -4.57
CA LEU A 160 -2.15 -9.22 -5.46
C LEU A 160 -2.65 -7.85 -5.95
N ILE A 161 -2.40 -6.78 -5.19
CA ILE A 161 -2.73 -5.41 -5.61
C ILE A 161 -1.95 -5.06 -6.88
N VAL A 162 -0.62 -5.22 -6.84
CA VAL A 162 0.26 -4.92 -7.97
C VAL A 162 -0.07 -5.83 -9.16
N LYS A 163 -0.35 -7.11 -8.89
CA LYS A 163 -0.72 -8.07 -9.95
C LYS A 163 -2.07 -7.74 -10.59
N ALA A 164 -3.05 -7.29 -9.81
CA ALA A 164 -4.34 -6.84 -10.35
C ALA A 164 -4.17 -5.60 -11.24
N GLU A 165 -3.41 -4.60 -10.77
CA GLU A 165 -3.07 -3.41 -11.58
C GLU A 165 -2.34 -3.80 -12.87
N HIS A 166 -1.45 -4.81 -12.81
CA HIS A 166 -0.76 -5.34 -14.01
C HIS A 166 -1.75 -5.93 -15.02
N VAL A 167 -2.72 -6.73 -14.56
CA VAL A 167 -3.76 -7.28 -15.45
C VAL A 167 -4.55 -6.15 -16.11
N GLU A 168 -4.98 -5.14 -15.35
CA GLU A 168 -5.71 -3.98 -15.88
C GLU A 168 -4.86 -3.19 -16.90
N PHE A 169 -3.57 -3.04 -16.64
CA PHE A 169 -2.63 -2.39 -17.55
C PHE A 169 -2.49 -3.17 -18.86
N LEU A 170 -2.32 -4.51 -18.79
CA LEU A 170 -2.21 -5.36 -19.97
C LEU A 170 -3.52 -5.40 -20.78
N GLU A 171 -4.68 -5.39 -20.14
CA GLU A 171 -5.96 -5.29 -20.85
C GLU A 171 -6.12 -3.94 -21.55
N TYR A 172 -5.69 -2.85 -20.93
CA TYR A 172 -5.77 -1.53 -21.51
C TYR A 172 -4.80 -1.37 -22.69
N THR A 173 -3.56 -1.84 -22.56
CA THR A 173 -2.50 -1.64 -23.55
C THR A 173 -2.39 -2.76 -24.56
N ARG A 174 -2.85 -3.98 -24.23
CA ARG A 174 -2.63 -5.24 -24.97
C ARG A 174 -1.14 -5.52 -25.23
N LEU A 175 -0.28 -5.04 -24.33
CA LEU A 175 1.17 -5.13 -24.51
C LEU A 175 1.65 -6.60 -24.52
N ASP A 176 1.00 -7.46 -23.72
CA ASP A 176 1.24 -8.91 -23.69
C ASP A 176 0.99 -9.61 -25.05
N GLU A 177 0.06 -9.09 -25.85
CA GLU A 177 -0.23 -9.59 -27.20
C GLU A 177 0.70 -8.96 -28.25
N ILE A 178 0.98 -7.66 -28.10
CA ILE A 178 1.77 -6.87 -29.08
C ILE A 178 3.27 -7.13 -28.92
N ARG A 179 3.75 -7.23 -27.68
CA ARG A 179 5.15 -7.48 -27.32
C ARG A 179 5.25 -8.55 -26.23
N PRO A 180 5.09 -9.84 -26.55
CA PRO A 180 5.02 -10.92 -25.57
C PRO A 180 6.28 -11.08 -24.70
N SER A 181 7.41 -10.53 -25.13
CA SER A 181 8.68 -10.55 -24.38
C SER A 181 8.90 -9.30 -23.53
N ALA A 182 7.99 -8.31 -23.56
CA ALA A 182 8.12 -7.10 -22.76
C ALA A 182 7.87 -7.40 -21.29
N ASP A 183 8.84 -7.08 -20.45
CA ASP A 183 8.67 -7.09 -19.00
C ASP A 183 8.47 -5.65 -18.54
N VAL A 184 7.26 -5.37 -18.07
CA VAL A 184 6.85 -4.08 -17.49
C VAL A 184 6.41 -4.25 -16.05
N SER A 185 6.94 -5.29 -15.37
CA SER A 185 6.65 -5.55 -13.96
C SER A 185 7.14 -4.41 -13.08
N VAL A 186 6.33 -4.05 -12.08
CA VAL A 186 6.65 -3.02 -11.08
C VAL A 186 6.63 -3.63 -9.68
N SER A 187 7.34 -3.00 -8.73
CA SER A 187 7.44 -3.49 -7.36
C SER A 187 6.43 -2.85 -6.40
N ALA A 188 5.73 -1.79 -6.82
CA ALA A 188 4.84 -1.04 -5.92
C ALA A 188 3.50 -0.69 -6.60
N PRO A 189 2.40 -0.61 -5.82
CA PRO A 189 1.11 -0.18 -6.33
C PRO A 189 1.15 1.23 -6.95
N GLY A 190 0.28 1.49 -7.94
CA GLY A 190 0.10 2.78 -8.60
C GLY A 190 1.12 3.11 -9.68
N GLN A 191 2.12 2.27 -9.89
CA GLN A 191 3.10 2.51 -10.94
C GLN A 191 2.51 2.26 -12.34
N TYR A 192 1.56 1.34 -12.48
CA TYR A 192 0.86 1.10 -13.75
C TYR A 192 0.00 2.29 -14.20
N GLU A 193 -0.58 3.06 -13.27
CA GLU A 193 -1.28 4.30 -13.60
C GLU A 193 -0.32 5.32 -14.22
N LYS A 194 0.88 5.46 -13.66
CA LYS A 194 1.93 6.34 -14.21
C LYS A 194 2.37 5.91 -15.61
N LEU A 195 2.55 4.60 -15.84
CA LEU A 195 2.85 4.09 -17.19
C LEU A 195 1.75 4.45 -18.20
N ARG A 196 0.48 4.31 -17.81
CA ARG A 196 -0.65 4.70 -18.65
C ARG A 196 -0.64 6.19 -18.96
N ASP A 197 -0.32 7.03 -17.98
CA ASP A 197 -0.21 8.48 -18.16
C ASP A 197 0.94 8.82 -19.12
N LEU A 198 2.10 8.18 -19.01
CA LEU A 198 3.22 8.36 -19.93
C LEU A 198 2.86 7.94 -21.36
N ILE A 199 2.18 6.82 -21.54
CA ILE A 199 1.68 6.38 -22.84
C ILE A 199 0.67 7.38 -23.43
N ALA A 200 -0.22 7.93 -22.59
CA ALA A 200 -1.20 8.94 -23.02
C ALA A 200 -0.53 10.25 -23.45
N ILE A 201 0.49 10.71 -22.72
CA ILE A 201 1.31 11.88 -23.07
C ILE A 201 2.04 11.64 -24.38
N HIS A 202 2.69 10.48 -24.51
CA HIS A 202 3.38 10.08 -25.74
C HIS A 202 2.44 10.03 -26.95
N ARG A 203 1.26 9.44 -26.79
CA ARG A 203 0.21 9.42 -27.81
C ARG A 203 -0.19 10.81 -28.28
N TYR A 204 -0.31 11.75 -27.32
CA TYR A 204 -0.64 13.15 -27.63
C TYR A 204 0.50 13.84 -28.40
N ALA A 205 1.75 13.64 -27.98
CA ALA A 205 2.92 14.18 -28.65
C ALA A 205 3.03 13.67 -30.10
N LEU A 206 2.90 12.36 -30.32
CA LEU A 206 2.86 11.75 -31.66
C LEU A 206 1.74 12.31 -32.55
N ALA A 207 0.56 12.54 -31.96
CA ALA A 207 -0.57 13.09 -32.71
C ALA A 207 -0.31 14.53 -33.19
N LEU A 208 0.39 15.33 -32.37
CA LEU A 208 0.84 16.68 -32.75
C LEU A 208 1.91 16.64 -33.84
N GLU A 209 2.91 15.77 -33.68
CA GLU A 209 4.01 15.64 -34.65
C GLU A 209 3.52 15.16 -36.01
N GLN A 210 2.69 14.10 -36.03
CA GLN A 210 2.21 13.50 -37.26
C GLN A 210 0.94 14.17 -37.82
N GLN A 211 0.37 15.15 -37.11
CA GLN A 211 -0.85 15.86 -37.49
C GLN A 211 -2.05 14.95 -37.82
N ARG A 212 -2.14 13.82 -37.11
CA ARG A 212 -3.22 12.83 -37.26
C ARG A 212 -3.63 12.21 -35.91
N VAL A 213 -4.77 11.57 -35.91
CA VAL A 213 -5.20 10.79 -34.75
C VAL A 213 -4.34 9.52 -34.65
N ILE A 214 -3.75 9.29 -33.51
CA ILE A 214 -2.97 8.08 -33.19
C ILE A 214 -3.86 7.13 -32.37
N SER A 215 -3.93 5.87 -32.77
CA SER A 215 -4.61 4.85 -31.99
C SER A 215 -3.87 4.54 -30.69
N LEU A 216 -4.53 3.91 -29.72
CA LEU A 216 -3.83 3.49 -28.50
C LEU A 216 -2.77 2.42 -28.80
N GLU A 217 -3.10 1.48 -29.68
CA GLU A 217 -2.19 0.40 -30.06
C GLU A 217 -0.90 0.93 -30.74
N GLU A 218 -1.04 1.87 -31.69
CA GLU A 218 0.12 2.57 -32.27
C GLU A 218 0.97 3.28 -31.22
N ALA A 219 0.33 3.98 -30.30
CA ALA A 219 1.03 4.69 -29.22
C ALA A 219 1.76 3.75 -28.26
N VAL A 220 1.16 2.60 -27.92
CA VAL A 220 1.79 1.58 -27.06
C VAL A 220 3.01 0.96 -27.74
N VAL A 221 2.91 0.64 -29.05
CA VAL A 221 4.03 0.10 -29.83
C VAL A 221 5.18 1.10 -29.87
N ASP A 222 4.88 2.33 -30.25
CA ASP A 222 5.90 3.36 -30.42
C ASP A 222 6.54 3.74 -29.08
N TRP A 223 5.73 3.91 -28.03
CA TRP A 223 6.23 4.16 -26.68
C TRP A 223 7.16 3.04 -26.20
N HIS A 224 6.73 1.76 -26.38
CA HIS A 224 7.56 0.64 -25.96
C HIS A 224 8.89 0.60 -26.71
N ASP A 225 8.87 0.73 -28.05
CA ASP A 225 10.04 0.51 -28.89
C ASP A 225 10.98 1.73 -28.93
N GLN A 226 10.46 2.95 -28.83
CA GLN A 226 11.24 4.18 -28.98
C GLN A 226 11.53 4.90 -27.66
N VAL A 227 10.75 4.65 -26.59
CA VAL A 227 10.88 5.38 -25.33
C VAL A 227 11.25 4.44 -24.18
N TYR A 228 10.44 3.40 -23.94
CA TYR A 228 10.60 2.52 -22.79
C TYR A 228 11.82 1.61 -22.91
N PHE A 229 11.86 0.80 -23.96
CA PHE A 229 12.87 -0.24 -24.14
C PHE A 229 14.31 0.32 -24.22
N PRO A 230 14.59 1.42 -24.97
CA PRO A 230 15.93 2.01 -24.99
C PRO A 230 16.41 2.47 -23.61
N VAL A 231 15.51 3.04 -22.78
CA VAL A 231 15.87 3.47 -21.41
C VAL A 231 16.12 2.24 -20.52
N VAL A 232 15.33 1.17 -20.66
CA VAL A 232 15.54 -0.08 -19.91
C VAL A 232 16.89 -0.73 -20.31
N GLU A 233 17.26 -0.71 -21.59
CA GLU A 233 18.60 -1.17 -22.01
C GLU A 233 19.71 -0.35 -21.36
N LEU A 234 19.60 0.96 -21.30
CA LEU A 234 20.56 1.82 -20.58
C LEU A 234 20.63 1.51 -19.08
N ILE A 235 19.49 1.24 -18.43
CA ILE A 235 19.43 0.82 -17.02
C ILE A 235 20.23 -0.47 -16.81
N ARG A 236 20.07 -1.45 -17.72
CA ARG A 236 20.79 -2.73 -17.70
C ARG A 236 22.30 -2.55 -17.94
N GLU A 237 22.66 -1.85 -19.00
CA GLU A 237 24.07 -1.60 -19.38
C GLU A 237 24.84 -0.87 -18.28
N ARG A 238 24.19 0.10 -17.62
CA ARG A 238 24.77 0.86 -16.52
C ARG A 238 24.70 0.16 -15.16
N GLY A 239 23.94 -0.96 -15.06
CA GLY A 239 23.77 -1.73 -13.85
C GLY A 239 23.07 -0.96 -12.72
N LEU A 240 22.19 0.00 -13.06
CA LEU A 240 21.55 0.92 -12.10
C LEU A 240 20.71 0.19 -11.04
N LEU A 241 20.17 -0.99 -11.34
CA LEU A 241 19.40 -1.78 -10.36
C LEU A 241 20.19 -2.15 -9.10
N ARG A 242 21.53 -2.12 -9.14
CA ARG A 242 22.36 -2.38 -7.95
C ARG A 242 22.17 -1.32 -6.87
N ASP A 243 21.83 -0.09 -7.29
CA ASP A 243 21.61 1.05 -6.41
C ASP A 243 20.15 1.16 -5.95
N PHE A 244 19.25 0.30 -6.49
CA PHE A 244 17.82 0.25 -6.19
C PHE A 244 17.39 -1.18 -5.74
N PRO A 245 17.82 -1.65 -4.56
CA PRO A 245 17.48 -2.99 -4.10
C PRO A 245 15.96 -3.17 -3.96
N GLY A 246 15.45 -4.30 -4.49
CA GLY A 246 14.02 -4.62 -4.46
C GLY A 246 13.15 -3.86 -5.47
N ARG A 247 13.77 -3.14 -6.43
CA ARG A 247 13.07 -2.45 -7.51
C ARG A 247 13.20 -3.20 -8.83
N THR A 248 12.24 -2.99 -9.73
CA THR A 248 12.28 -3.49 -11.11
C THR A 248 12.89 -2.46 -12.05
N GLU A 249 13.21 -2.88 -13.27
CA GLU A 249 13.68 -1.98 -14.31
C GLU A 249 12.63 -0.92 -14.66
N THR A 250 11.36 -1.30 -14.63
CA THR A 250 10.24 -0.40 -14.84
C THR A 250 10.11 0.65 -13.76
N ASP A 251 10.37 0.31 -12.48
CA ASP A 251 10.37 1.29 -11.40
C ASP A 251 11.48 2.34 -11.60
N VAL A 252 12.67 1.90 -12.03
CA VAL A 252 13.79 2.81 -12.33
C VAL A 252 13.48 3.65 -13.56
N TYR A 253 12.88 3.06 -14.60
CA TYR A 253 12.39 3.80 -15.77
C TYR A 253 11.41 4.92 -15.37
N LEU A 254 10.41 4.62 -14.56
CA LEU A 254 9.44 5.61 -14.07
C LEU A 254 10.10 6.73 -13.29
N TRP A 255 11.04 6.38 -12.43
CA TRP A 255 11.80 7.37 -11.68
C TRP A 255 12.65 8.26 -12.60
N ILE A 256 13.29 7.69 -13.62
CA ILE A 256 14.04 8.45 -14.66
C ILE A 256 13.09 9.38 -15.42
N ALA A 257 11.93 8.89 -15.86
CA ALA A 257 10.97 9.68 -16.60
C ALA A 257 10.42 10.87 -15.79
N GLU A 258 10.14 10.67 -14.50
CA GLU A 258 9.75 11.76 -13.59
C GLU A 258 10.87 12.78 -13.38
N HIS A 259 12.11 12.32 -13.26
CA HIS A 259 13.27 13.18 -13.07
C HIS A 259 13.61 13.94 -14.36
N HIS A 260 13.50 13.32 -15.51
CA HIS A 260 13.70 13.92 -16.81
C HIS A 260 12.73 15.10 -17.03
N ALA A 261 11.44 14.88 -16.79
CA ALA A 261 10.44 15.94 -16.92
C ALA A 261 10.71 17.13 -15.96
N ALA A 262 11.18 16.86 -14.75
CA ALA A 262 11.55 17.89 -13.79
C ALA A 262 12.79 18.69 -14.23
N LEU A 263 13.77 18.02 -14.83
CA LEU A 263 14.98 18.66 -15.37
C LEU A 263 14.68 19.54 -16.60
N GLU A 264 13.81 19.08 -17.50
CA GLU A 264 13.39 19.85 -18.66
C GLU A 264 12.64 21.13 -18.26
N GLU A 265 11.77 21.05 -17.28
CA GLU A 265 11.07 22.21 -16.74
C GLU A 265 12.03 23.22 -16.09
N GLU A 266 13.05 22.73 -15.37
CA GLU A 266 14.06 23.56 -14.71
C GLU A 266 14.99 24.28 -15.72
N LEU A 267 15.45 23.54 -16.74
CA LEU A 267 16.41 24.03 -17.72
C LEU A 267 15.72 24.77 -18.87
N GLY A 268 14.42 24.60 -19.06
CA GLY A 268 13.65 25.23 -20.15
C GLY A 268 14.05 24.74 -21.55
N TRP A 269 14.66 23.56 -21.66
CA TRP A 269 15.06 22.90 -22.91
C TRP A 269 14.89 21.40 -22.86
N GLU A 270 14.75 20.80 -24.03
CA GLU A 270 14.67 19.34 -24.16
C GLU A 270 16.01 18.67 -23.84
N ILE A 271 15.97 17.64 -23.03
CA ILE A 271 17.13 16.82 -22.64
C ILE A 271 16.95 15.42 -23.22
N SER A 272 18.01 14.85 -23.79
CA SER A 272 17.93 13.46 -24.22
C SER A 272 17.80 12.49 -23.02
N PRO A 273 17.05 11.36 -23.16
CA PRO A 273 16.96 10.34 -22.12
C PRO A 273 18.33 9.85 -21.62
N ASP A 274 19.32 9.72 -22.53
CA ASP A 274 20.70 9.37 -22.19
C ASP A 274 21.38 10.42 -21.30
N ALA A 275 21.12 11.70 -21.51
CA ALA A 275 21.64 12.77 -20.67
C ALA A 275 21.03 12.74 -19.27
N ALA A 276 19.73 12.45 -19.15
CA ALA A 276 19.06 12.28 -17.85
C ALA A 276 19.61 11.05 -17.11
N VAL A 277 19.80 9.92 -17.78
CA VAL A 277 20.41 8.71 -17.20
C VAL A 277 21.85 8.95 -16.76
N LYS A 278 22.63 9.70 -17.55
CA LYS A 278 24.02 10.07 -17.20
C LYS A 278 24.09 10.98 -15.99
N ASP A 279 23.21 11.98 -15.90
CA ASP A 279 23.12 12.86 -14.73
C ASP A 279 22.76 12.08 -13.47
N ILE A 280 21.81 11.17 -13.58
CA ILE A 280 21.40 10.25 -12.51
C ILE A 280 22.56 9.36 -12.07
N ALA A 281 23.23 8.67 -13.00
CA ALA A 281 24.37 7.80 -12.69
C ALA A 281 25.50 8.58 -12.02
N ALA A 282 25.84 9.78 -12.53
CA ALA A 282 26.86 10.64 -11.95
C ALA A 282 26.51 11.10 -10.52
N ARG A 283 25.25 11.37 -10.22
CA ARG A 283 24.77 11.75 -8.87
C ARG A 283 24.83 10.58 -7.91
N PHE A 284 24.53 9.34 -8.35
CA PHE A 284 24.67 8.15 -7.52
C PHE A 284 26.12 7.76 -7.27
N GLU A 285 27.02 7.84 -8.26
CA GLU A 285 28.44 7.65 -8.07
C GLU A 285 29.05 8.73 -7.14
N ALA A 286 28.64 9.99 -7.28
CA ALA A 286 29.02 11.07 -6.37
C ALA A 286 28.40 10.93 -4.98
N GLY A 287 27.19 10.35 -4.85
CA GLY A 287 26.51 10.10 -3.58
C GLY A 287 27.21 9.05 -2.71
N ASN A 288 27.84 8.05 -3.31
CA ASN A 288 28.68 7.10 -2.59
C ASN A 288 29.99 7.72 -2.08
N LEU A 289 30.47 8.83 -2.66
CA LEU A 289 31.61 9.61 -2.19
C LEU A 289 31.24 10.83 -1.33
N LEU A 290 29.99 11.30 -1.38
CA LEU A 290 29.54 12.57 -0.82
C LEU A 290 28.33 12.47 0.13
N SER A 291 28.11 11.33 0.80
CA SER A 291 26.99 11.15 1.74
C SER A 291 26.95 12.17 2.91
N ARG A 292 27.85 13.15 2.93
CA ARG A 292 27.90 14.26 3.92
C ARG A 292 27.86 15.68 3.36
N ALA A 293 27.96 15.89 2.06
CA ALA A 293 28.00 17.24 1.46
C ALA A 293 26.88 17.51 0.42
N GLY A 294 26.28 16.48 -0.17
CA GLY A 294 25.39 16.59 -1.35
C GLY A 294 23.97 17.06 -1.08
N SER A 295 23.49 17.02 0.17
CA SER A 295 22.11 17.43 0.49
C SER A 295 21.87 18.95 0.31
N ARG A 296 22.91 19.76 0.44
CA ARG A 296 22.78 21.23 0.40
C ARG A 296 22.66 21.86 -0.99
N ILE A 297 23.12 21.16 -2.04
CA ILE A 297 23.09 21.68 -3.42
C ILE A 297 21.74 21.32 -4.10
N LEU A 298 21.21 20.14 -3.83
CA LEU A 298 19.89 19.73 -4.31
C LEU A 298 18.74 20.52 -3.65
N ASP A 299 18.93 20.95 -2.40
CA ASP A 299 17.94 21.75 -1.68
C ASP A 299 17.81 23.20 -2.20
N ALA A 300 18.80 23.71 -2.92
CA ALA A 300 18.81 25.09 -3.43
C ALA A 300 18.19 25.25 -4.83
N VAL A 301 18.01 24.15 -5.58
CA VAL A 301 17.74 24.21 -7.03
C VAL A 301 16.29 23.86 -7.39
N PHE A 302 15.55 23.16 -6.53
CA PHE A 302 14.15 22.79 -6.82
C PHE A 302 13.16 23.52 -5.92
N SER A 303 12.11 24.11 -6.52
CA SER A 303 10.93 24.52 -5.76
C SER A 303 10.38 23.29 -5.02
N ASP A 304 10.28 23.36 -3.69
CA ASP A 304 9.79 22.27 -2.83
C ASP A 304 8.40 21.73 -3.23
N ALA A 305 7.63 22.52 -3.97
CA ALA A 305 6.32 22.15 -4.48
C ALA A 305 6.35 21.11 -5.60
N LEU A 306 7.49 20.94 -6.28
CA LEU A 306 7.64 20.03 -7.43
C LEU A 306 8.33 18.71 -7.05
N ARG A 307 8.93 18.63 -5.86
CA ARG A 307 9.56 17.39 -5.39
C ARG A 307 8.51 16.32 -5.09
N GLY A 308 8.55 15.23 -5.84
CA GLY A 308 7.80 14.02 -5.53
C GLY A 308 8.28 13.42 -4.20
N GLY A 309 7.38 12.97 -3.35
CA GLY A 309 7.74 12.17 -2.18
C GLY A 309 7.89 10.68 -2.55
N PRO A 310 8.04 9.77 -1.55
CA PRO A 310 8.18 8.34 -1.77
C PRO A 310 7.00 7.76 -2.56
N ALA A 311 7.23 6.63 -3.24
CA ALA A 311 6.18 5.92 -3.97
C ALA A 311 5.04 5.50 -3.03
N PRO A 312 3.79 5.42 -3.53
CA PRO A 312 2.67 4.84 -2.77
C PRO A 312 3.03 3.44 -2.27
N GLY A 313 2.68 3.12 -1.03
CA GLY A 313 2.96 1.82 -0.42
C GLY A 313 4.33 1.69 0.25
N LYS A 314 5.29 2.58 -0.01
CA LYS A 314 6.63 2.50 0.59
C LYS A 314 6.59 2.55 2.12
N TRP A 315 5.80 3.44 2.70
CA TRP A 315 5.64 3.52 4.15
C TRP A 315 5.04 2.24 4.74
N ARG A 316 4.01 1.68 4.08
CA ARG A 316 3.41 0.41 4.49
C ARG A 316 4.41 -0.74 4.43
N GLU A 317 5.19 -0.84 3.36
CA GLU A 317 6.24 -1.85 3.20
C GLU A 317 7.30 -1.73 4.30
N GLU A 318 7.78 -0.52 4.59
CA GLU A 318 8.73 -0.26 5.68
C GLU A 318 8.13 -0.65 7.04
N LYS A 319 6.85 -0.36 7.28
CA LYS A 319 6.15 -0.75 8.51
C LYS A 319 5.95 -2.25 8.63
N LEU A 320 5.61 -2.93 7.56
CA LEU A 320 5.48 -4.39 7.55
C LEU A 320 6.81 -5.09 7.77
N MET A 321 7.93 -4.51 7.30
CA MET A 321 9.28 -5.03 7.54
C MET A 321 9.82 -4.73 8.94
N ALA A 322 9.49 -3.57 9.50
CA ALA A 322 10.03 -3.09 10.79
C ALA A 322 9.23 -3.55 12.02
N ARG A 323 8.12 -4.28 11.86
CA ARG A 323 7.22 -4.60 12.95
C ARG A 323 7.78 -5.58 13.98
N TYR A 324 8.21 -5.00 15.10
CA TYR A 324 8.30 -5.67 16.38
C TYR A 324 7.09 -5.38 17.30
N SER A 325 6.08 -4.63 16.83
CA SER A 325 4.89 -4.27 17.62
C SER A 325 3.62 -4.34 16.78
N ASP A 326 2.50 -4.70 17.41
CA ASP A 326 1.15 -4.77 16.81
C ASP A 326 0.56 -3.37 16.49
N ARG A 327 1.36 -2.29 16.58
CA ARG A 327 0.90 -0.90 16.48
C ARG A 327 1.36 -0.25 15.19
N LEU A 328 0.42 0.33 14.45
CA LEU A 328 0.74 1.02 13.21
C LEU A 328 1.35 2.40 13.47
N PHE A 329 0.94 3.08 14.54
CA PHE A 329 1.30 4.46 14.86
C PHE A 329 1.98 4.56 16.22
N ALA A 330 3.20 4.04 16.36
CA ALA A 330 3.95 4.07 17.61
C ALA A 330 4.63 5.42 17.87
N ASP A 331 5.07 6.13 16.82
CA ASP A 331 5.79 7.40 16.89
C ASP A 331 5.07 8.46 16.04
N ILE A 332 4.56 9.52 16.69
CA ILE A 332 3.70 10.53 16.05
C ILE A 332 4.38 11.89 16.09
N LEU A 333 4.59 12.51 14.92
CA LEU A 333 5.12 13.86 14.78
C LEU A 333 3.99 14.90 14.87
N VAL A 334 4.17 15.90 15.72
CA VAL A 334 3.21 16.99 15.90
C VAL A 334 3.92 18.34 15.78
N PRO A 335 3.94 18.97 14.60
CA PRO A 335 4.39 20.35 14.48
C PRO A 335 3.44 21.30 15.21
N VAL A 336 3.99 22.18 16.03
CA VAL A 336 3.25 23.20 16.78
C VAL A 336 3.76 24.60 16.45
N SER A 337 2.87 25.59 16.41
CA SER A 337 3.24 26.98 16.13
C SER A 337 3.41 27.84 17.40
N GLY A 338 3.03 27.32 18.55
CA GLY A 338 2.97 28.08 19.79
C GLY A 338 1.75 29.01 19.93
N GLU A 339 0.97 29.15 18.86
CA GLU A 339 -0.29 29.90 18.86
C GLU A 339 -1.45 29.02 19.35
N GLU A 340 -2.53 29.64 19.84
CA GLU A 340 -3.69 28.91 20.39
C GLU A 340 -4.25 27.87 19.41
N MET A 341 -4.37 28.24 18.14
CA MET A 341 -4.84 27.35 17.10
C MET A 341 -3.85 26.21 16.78
N GLY A 342 -2.57 26.39 17.01
CA GLY A 342 -1.52 25.38 16.77
C GLY A 342 -1.66 24.16 17.67
N TRP A 343 -2.31 24.31 18.82
CA TRP A 343 -2.50 23.23 19.80
C TRP A 343 -3.57 22.21 19.40
N HIS A 344 -4.47 22.54 18.47
CA HIS A 344 -5.49 21.59 18.01
C HIS A 344 -4.87 20.32 17.36
N ALA A 345 -3.73 20.45 16.71
CA ALA A 345 -3.00 19.28 16.20
C ALA A 345 -2.52 18.38 17.34
N LEU A 346 -2.01 18.98 18.43
CA LEU A 346 -1.58 18.22 19.60
C LEU A 346 -2.77 17.55 20.30
N GLU A 347 -3.89 18.24 20.46
CA GLU A 347 -5.10 17.67 21.04
C GLU A 347 -5.61 16.46 20.24
N GLN A 348 -5.56 16.55 18.91
CA GLN A 348 -5.93 15.42 18.04
C GLN A 348 -4.89 14.28 18.11
N ALA A 349 -3.60 14.61 18.19
CA ALA A 349 -2.54 13.62 18.34
C ALA A 349 -2.63 12.86 19.68
N LEU A 350 -3.01 13.54 20.75
CA LEU A 350 -3.24 12.91 22.06
C LEU A 350 -4.34 11.85 22.00
N VAL A 351 -5.43 12.09 21.25
CA VAL A 351 -6.50 11.10 21.05
C VAL A 351 -5.96 9.84 20.37
N VAL A 352 -5.14 10.01 19.33
CA VAL A 352 -4.50 8.86 18.63
C VAL A 352 -3.50 8.17 19.56
N ALA A 353 -2.65 8.95 20.24
CA ALA A 353 -1.61 8.42 21.12
C ALA A 353 -2.17 7.61 22.29
N GLN A 354 -3.30 8.02 22.86
CA GLN A 354 -3.97 7.25 23.91
C GLN A 354 -4.45 5.88 23.43
N ARG A 355 -4.98 5.79 22.21
CA ARG A 355 -5.46 4.53 21.65
C ARG A 355 -4.33 3.61 21.18
N GLU A 356 -3.29 4.18 20.61
CA GLU A 356 -2.12 3.46 20.10
C GLU A 356 -1.04 3.23 21.17
N SER A 357 -1.17 3.83 22.36
CA SER A 357 -0.08 3.94 23.35
C SER A 357 1.21 4.46 22.70
N ALA A 358 1.06 5.48 21.85
CA ALA A 358 2.12 6.06 21.05
C ALA A 358 2.91 7.12 21.84
N ARG A 359 4.11 7.41 21.34
CA ARG A 359 4.93 8.54 21.79
C ARG A 359 4.70 9.74 20.89
N LEU A 360 4.70 10.94 21.47
CA LEU A 360 4.56 12.18 20.73
C LEU A 360 5.90 12.89 20.57
N TYR A 361 6.19 13.29 19.35
CA TYR A 361 7.35 14.08 18.99
C TYR A 361 6.88 15.46 18.52
N GLY A 362 6.90 16.43 19.45
CA GLY A 362 6.62 17.83 19.15
C GLY A 362 7.74 18.44 18.31
N LEU A 363 7.39 19.30 17.37
CA LEU A 363 8.34 20.05 16.55
C LEU A 363 7.93 21.52 16.50
N TYR A 364 8.76 22.40 17.05
CA TYR A 364 8.62 23.84 16.90
C TYR A 364 9.72 24.38 15.99
N VAL A 365 9.34 24.97 14.86
CA VAL A 365 10.31 25.47 13.87
C VAL A 365 10.43 26.97 14.00
N VAL A 366 11.65 27.45 14.23
CA VAL A 366 12.01 28.87 14.32
C VAL A 366 12.79 29.33 13.09
N SER A 367 12.77 30.63 12.80
CA SER A 367 13.42 31.17 11.60
C SER A 367 14.94 31.30 11.73
N ALA A 368 15.49 31.33 12.95
CA ALA A 368 16.93 31.52 13.18
C ALA A 368 17.40 30.70 14.41
N GLU A 369 18.66 30.23 14.34
CA GLU A 369 19.31 29.45 15.42
C GLU A 369 19.23 30.15 16.79
N ALA A 370 19.41 31.48 16.83
CA ALA A 370 19.35 32.25 18.08
C ALA A 370 17.99 32.22 18.80
N GLN A 371 16.93 31.77 18.11
CA GLN A 371 15.57 31.70 18.67
C GLN A 371 15.26 30.35 19.34
N LYS A 372 16.14 29.35 19.18
CA LYS A 372 15.91 28.00 19.72
C LYS A 372 15.77 27.95 21.24
N ASP A 373 16.54 28.80 21.93
CA ASP A 373 16.57 28.87 23.39
C ASP A 373 15.85 30.14 23.93
N GLY A 374 15.14 30.86 23.06
CA GLY A 374 14.40 32.07 23.41
C GLY A 374 13.19 31.79 24.31
N GLU A 375 12.69 32.83 24.97
CA GLU A 375 11.54 32.74 25.87
C GLU A 375 10.32 32.09 25.22
N THR A 376 10.04 32.42 23.96
CA THR A 376 8.93 31.83 23.20
C THR A 376 9.10 30.31 23.02
N ALA A 377 10.30 29.85 22.67
CA ALA A 377 10.56 28.42 22.51
C ALA A 377 10.45 27.66 23.83
N GLN A 378 10.91 28.26 24.93
CA GLN A 378 10.76 27.69 26.26
C GLN A 378 9.29 27.62 26.69
N ALA A 379 8.50 28.67 26.43
CA ALA A 379 7.06 28.67 26.72
C ALA A 379 6.30 27.61 25.91
N VAL A 380 6.63 27.45 24.62
CA VAL A 380 6.03 26.40 23.76
C VAL A 380 6.39 25.00 24.28
N ARG A 381 7.63 24.79 24.70
CA ARG A 381 8.07 23.51 25.29
C ARG A 381 7.31 23.21 26.57
N ALA A 382 7.26 24.15 27.49
CA ALA A 382 6.55 23.99 28.78
C ALA A 382 5.06 23.68 28.58
N GLU A 383 4.40 24.32 27.61
CA GLU A 383 3.00 24.07 27.32
C GLU A 383 2.78 22.70 26.65
N PHE A 384 3.69 22.28 25.74
CA PHE A 384 3.65 20.94 25.13
C PHE A 384 3.78 19.85 26.21
N ASP A 385 4.80 19.97 27.06
CA ASP A 385 5.07 19.02 28.15
C ASP A 385 3.87 18.93 29.11
N ARG A 386 3.34 20.07 29.54
CA ARG A 386 2.16 20.13 30.39
C ARG A 386 0.95 19.42 29.81
N ARG A 387 0.68 19.58 28.50
CA ARG A 387 -0.44 18.91 27.80
C ARG A 387 -0.23 17.41 27.73
N CYS A 388 0.98 16.97 27.40
CA CYS A 388 1.33 15.54 27.35
C CYS A 388 1.22 14.90 28.74
N GLU A 389 1.76 15.53 29.79
CA GLU A 389 1.65 15.07 31.18
C GLU A 389 0.19 14.98 31.66
N THR A 390 -0.62 15.98 31.34
CA THR A 390 -2.06 16.00 31.70
C THR A 390 -2.80 14.83 31.05
N ALA A 391 -2.41 14.45 29.84
CA ALA A 391 -3.00 13.33 29.10
C ALA A 391 -2.37 11.96 29.45
N GLY A 392 -1.31 11.93 30.25
CA GLY A 392 -0.56 10.70 30.59
C GLY A 392 0.20 10.10 29.42
N ILE A 393 0.58 10.92 28.44
CA ILE A 393 1.29 10.48 27.22
C ILE A 393 2.76 10.93 27.29
N SER A 394 3.68 10.03 26.91
CA SER A 394 5.09 10.38 26.74
C SER A 394 5.28 11.28 25.52
N GLY A 395 5.82 12.46 25.72
CA GLY A 395 6.11 13.41 24.64
C GLY A 395 7.43 14.14 24.85
N ASN A 396 8.04 14.58 23.77
CA ASN A 396 9.25 15.40 23.77
C ASN A 396 9.17 16.43 22.62
N LEU A 397 9.47 17.69 22.91
CA LEU A 397 9.46 18.76 21.91
C LEU A 397 10.87 19.15 21.49
N ALA A 398 11.16 19.03 20.20
CA ALA A 398 12.36 19.58 19.57
C ALA A 398 12.09 20.98 19.02
N VAL A 399 13.08 21.88 19.17
CA VAL A 399 13.09 23.21 18.53
C VAL A 399 14.17 23.22 17.46
N GLU A 400 13.79 23.47 16.21
CA GLU A 400 14.72 23.50 15.08
C GLU A 400 14.62 24.82 14.31
N ALA A 401 15.75 25.29 13.78
CA ALA A 401 15.78 26.45 12.89
C ALA A 401 15.75 25.99 11.45
N GLY A 402 14.89 26.59 10.61
CA GLY A 402 14.83 26.25 9.20
C GLY A 402 13.51 26.61 8.52
N GLU A 403 13.33 26.07 7.31
CA GLU A 403 12.08 26.18 6.58
C GLU A 403 11.10 25.11 7.09
N ILE A 404 9.86 25.52 7.39
CA ILE A 404 8.89 24.72 8.13
C ILE A 404 8.59 23.40 7.42
N ALA A 405 8.24 23.44 6.12
CA ALA A 405 7.83 22.25 5.40
C ALA A 405 9.00 21.26 5.20
N ALA A 406 10.19 21.76 4.93
CA ALA A 406 11.40 20.95 4.77
C ALA A 406 11.77 20.25 6.10
N THR A 407 11.71 20.98 7.22
CA THR A 407 12.02 20.44 8.55
C THR A 407 11.01 19.36 8.96
N ILE A 408 9.72 19.61 8.74
CA ILE A 408 8.65 18.61 9.00
C ILE A 408 8.88 17.36 8.16
N CYS A 409 9.11 17.49 6.83
CA CYS A 409 9.31 16.34 5.96
C CYS A 409 10.56 15.53 6.32
N LYS A 410 11.63 16.19 6.75
CA LYS A 410 12.85 15.53 7.23
C LYS A 410 12.58 14.67 8.46
N ARG A 411 11.86 15.21 9.45
CA ARG A 411 11.51 14.50 10.67
C ARG A 411 10.47 13.41 10.44
N ALA A 412 9.52 13.65 9.55
CA ALA A 412 8.47 12.68 9.20
C ALA A 412 9.03 11.35 8.68
N GLY A 413 10.22 11.34 8.05
CA GLY A 413 10.86 10.10 7.58
C GLY A 413 11.18 9.08 8.68
N MET A 414 11.18 9.49 9.95
CA MET A 414 11.44 8.65 11.12
C MET A 414 10.18 8.35 11.94
N MET A 415 9.01 8.80 11.48
CA MET A 415 7.75 8.76 12.22
C MET A 415 6.72 7.89 11.50
N ASP A 416 5.67 7.54 12.24
CA ASP A 416 4.59 6.68 11.74
C ASP A 416 3.37 7.46 11.28
N LEU A 417 3.17 8.64 11.87
CA LEU A 417 2.08 9.55 11.58
C LEU A 417 2.56 10.98 11.74
N VAL A 418 2.07 11.87 10.89
CA VAL A 418 2.24 13.32 11.07
C VAL A 418 0.86 13.93 11.36
N VAL A 419 0.72 14.70 12.43
CA VAL A 419 -0.54 15.39 12.75
C VAL A 419 -0.36 16.89 12.57
N LEU A 420 -1.11 17.47 11.63
CA LEU A 420 -1.03 18.88 11.27
C LEU A 420 -2.29 19.63 11.65
N ASN A 421 -2.15 20.90 12.04
CA ASN A 421 -3.28 21.80 12.17
C ASN A 421 -3.72 22.34 10.79
N LEU A 422 -5.03 22.35 10.54
CA LEU A 422 -5.66 22.93 9.34
C LEU A 422 -6.01 24.42 9.55
N ALA A 423 -5.06 25.21 10.03
CA ALA A 423 -5.29 26.65 10.18
C ALA A 423 -5.47 27.38 8.84
N TYR A 424 -4.74 26.93 7.83
CA TYR A 424 -4.73 27.52 6.49
C TYR A 424 -4.92 26.44 5.43
N PRO A 425 -6.19 26.14 5.06
CA PRO A 425 -6.46 25.14 4.02
C PRO A 425 -5.86 25.57 2.67
N PRO A 426 -5.58 24.62 1.76
CA PRO A 426 -4.99 24.90 0.46
C PRO A 426 -5.78 25.97 -0.30
N PRO A 427 -5.12 27.01 -0.82
CA PRO A 427 -5.79 28.12 -1.51
C PRO A 427 -6.49 27.66 -2.78
N SER A 428 -7.58 28.36 -3.16
CA SER A 428 -8.32 28.06 -4.39
C SER A 428 -7.60 28.51 -5.67
N GLN A 429 -6.72 29.51 -5.57
CA GLN A 429 -6.00 30.08 -6.71
C GLN A 429 -4.80 29.24 -7.13
N PRO A 430 -4.58 28.96 -8.44
CA PRO A 430 -3.51 28.09 -8.93
C PRO A 430 -2.10 28.50 -8.49
N LEU A 431 -1.75 29.79 -8.63
CA LEU A 431 -0.44 30.30 -8.27
C LEU A 431 -0.16 30.28 -6.75
N ALA A 432 -1.19 30.53 -5.93
CA ALA A 432 -1.05 30.46 -4.48
C ALA A 432 -0.88 29.00 -3.98
N ARG A 433 -1.33 28.01 -4.74
CA ARG A 433 -1.12 26.58 -4.45
C ARG A 433 0.35 26.18 -4.52
N LEU A 434 1.16 26.82 -5.39
CA LEU A 434 2.60 26.55 -5.52
C LEU A 434 3.39 26.90 -4.25
N GLY A 435 3.00 27.95 -3.54
CA GLY A 435 3.65 28.38 -2.30
C GLY A 435 3.14 27.71 -1.03
N SER A 436 2.23 26.74 -1.13
CA SER A 436 1.63 26.09 0.03
C SER A 436 2.57 25.06 0.64
N GLY A 437 3.24 25.39 1.74
CA GLY A 437 4.04 24.46 2.53
C GLY A 437 3.23 23.24 3.00
N PHE A 438 1.93 23.41 3.22
CA PHE A 438 1.00 22.32 3.58
C PHE A 438 0.90 21.25 2.47
N ARG A 439 0.74 21.65 1.20
CA ARG A 439 0.75 20.72 0.08
C ARG A 439 2.10 20.01 -0.09
N ALA A 440 3.19 20.76 0.13
CA ALA A 440 4.54 20.19 0.08
C ALA A 440 4.70 19.08 1.14
N ILE A 441 4.18 19.27 2.36
CA ILE A 441 4.21 18.26 3.42
C ILE A 441 3.42 17.02 2.99
N ILE A 442 2.16 17.17 2.57
CA ILE A 442 1.32 16.03 2.16
C ILE A 442 1.95 15.26 1.00
N ARG A 443 2.64 15.94 0.08
CA ARG A 443 3.28 15.30 -1.07
C ARG A 443 4.59 14.60 -0.72
N ARG A 444 5.33 15.10 0.26
CA ARG A 444 6.70 14.65 0.55
C ARG A 444 6.79 13.69 1.74
N CYS A 445 5.87 13.77 2.68
CA CYS A 445 5.87 12.86 3.82
C CYS A 445 5.58 11.43 3.38
N ALA A 446 6.40 10.48 3.83
CA ALA A 446 6.18 9.06 3.64
C ALA A 446 4.99 8.53 4.47
N PRO A 447 4.91 8.85 5.78
CA PRO A 447 3.80 8.40 6.62
C PRO A 447 2.50 9.14 6.28
N PRO A 448 1.34 8.56 6.64
CA PRO A 448 0.05 9.25 6.58
C PRO A 448 0.08 10.60 7.32
N VAL A 449 -0.69 11.54 6.80
CA VAL A 449 -0.82 12.89 7.38
C VAL A 449 -2.24 13.08 7.88
N LEU A 450 -2.42 13.16 9.20
CA LEU A 450 -3.69 13.49 9.84
C LEU A 450 -3.80 15.01 9.97
N VAL A 451 -4.77 15.57 9.31
CA VAL A 451 -5.04 17.01 9.33
C VAL A 451 -6.18 17.28 10.30
N ALA A 452 -5.90 18.02 11.37
CA ALA A 452 -6.87 18.37 12.39
C ALA A 452 -7.48 19.75 12.11
N PRO A 453 -8.81 19.87 11.95
CA PRO A 453 -9.48 21.15 11.92
C PRO A 453 -9.55 21.78 13.34
N ARG A 454 -10.33 22.81 13.50
CA ARG A 454 -10.38 23.65 14.72
C ARG A 454 -10.75 22.95 16.04
N THR A 455 -11.27 21.73 15.99
CA THR A 455 -11.66 20.96 17.18
C THR A 455 -11.16 19.54 17.08
N SER A 456 -10.69 18.96 18.19
CA SER A 456 -10.34 17.55 18.23
C SER A 456 -11.58 16.67 18.11
N SER A 457 -11.40 15.51 17.53
CA SER A 457 -12.43 14.49 17.31
C SER A 457 -12.07 13.20 18.04
N PRO A 458 -13.03 12.48 18.64
CA PRO A 458 -12.75 11.19 19.26
C PRO A 458 -12.50 10.07 18.25
N LEU A 459 -12.67 10.30 16.94
CA LEU A 459 -12.39 9.36 15.85
C LEU A 459 -13.15 8.03 15.97
N GLU A 460 -14.40 8.06 16.42
CA GLU A 460 -15.21 6.85 16.70
C GLU A 460 -16.01 6.36 15.48
N ARG A 461 -16.03 7.11 14.39
CA ARG A 461 -16.69 6.76 13.13
C ARG A 461 -15.85 7.21 11.96
N VAL A 462 -15.54 6.29 11.07
CA VAL A 462 -14.63 6.52 9.95
C VAL A 462 -15.37 6.46 8.61
N LEU A 463 -15.11 7.44 7.76
CA LEU A 463 -15.46 7.42 6.34
C LEU A 463 -14.18 7.23 5.52
N LEU A 464 -14.13 6.20 4.70
CA LEU A 464 -13.11 6.01 3.69
C LEU A 464 -13.66 6.47 2.32
N ALA A 465 -13.01 7.45 1.70
CA ALA A 465 -13.24 7.79 0.32
C ALA A 465 -12.32 6.93 -0.58
N TYR A 466 -12.92 6.08 -1.39
CA TYR A 466 -12.21 5.07 -2.15
C TYR A 466 -12.51 5.15 -3.64
N ASP A 467 -11.49 5.38 -4.47
CA ASP A 467 -11.58 5.49 -5.92
C ASP A 467 -10.81 4.36 -6.66
N GLY A 468 -10.26 3.38 -5.92
CA GLY A 468 -9.47 2.29 -6.48
C GLY A 468 -8.02 2.67 -6.84
N SER A 469 -7.63 3.93 -6.75
CA SER A 469 -6.26 4.36 -7.01
C SER A 469 -5.27 3.73 -6.02
N ALA A 470 -3.99 3.72 -6.38
CA ALA A 470 -2.93 3.19 -5.52
C ALA A 470 -2.92 3.85 -4.13
N LYS A 471 -3.13 5.16 -4.07
CA LYS A 471 -3.18 5.90 -2.81
C LYS A 471 -4.46 5.65 -2.03
N ALA A 472 -5.59 5.43 -2.71
CA ALA A 472 -6.81 4.98 -2.05
C ALA A 472 -6.65 3.56 -1.47
N LYS A 473 -5.86 2.69 -2.10
CA LYS A 473 -5.53 1.37 -1.54
C LYS A 473 -4.68 1.48 -0.26
N GLU A 474 -3.78 2.47 -0.16
CA GLU A 474 -3.08 2.78 1.09
C GLU A 474 -4.06 3.32 2.17
N ALA A 475 -5.00 4.16 1.75
CA ALA A 475 -6.07 4.63 2.63
C ALA A 475 -6.96 3.48 3.13
N LEU A 476 -7.27 2.51 2.27
CA LEU A 476 -8.01 1.30 2.62
C LEU A 476 -7.25 0.43 3.64
N PHE A 477 -5.93 0.27 3.47
CA PHE A 477 -5.07 -0.43 4.44
C PHE A 477 -5.16 0.20 5.83
N VAL A 478 -5.01 1.52 5.92
CA VAL A 478 -5.09 2.23 7.20
C VAL A 478 -6.51 2.19 7.78
N ALA A 479 -7.54 2.32 6.94
CA ALA A 479 -8.94 2.23 7.38
C ALA A 479 -9.29 0.86 7.93
N ALA A 480 -8.80 -0.22 7.28
CA ALA A 480 -8.96 -1.59 7.77
C ALA A 480 -8.30 -1.79 9.13
N TYR A 481 -7.04 -1.33 9.28
CA TYR A 481 -6.33 -1.37 10.56
C TYR A 481 -7.11 -0.63 11.66
N TRP A 482 -7.58 0.59 11.40
CA TRP A 482 -8.33 1.36 12.39
C TRP A 482 -9.65 0.70 12.78
N ALA A 483 -10.40 0.22 11.80
CA ALA A 483 -11.64 -0.48 12.06
C ALA A 483 -11.43 -1.77 12.86
N GLU A 484 -10.37 -2.52 12.56
CA GLU A 484 -10.02 -3.75 13.26
C GLU A 484 -9.52 -3.49 14.69
N GLN A 485 -8.52 -2.62 14.86
CA GLN A 485 -7.88 -2.41 16.16
C GLN A 485 -8.74 -1.56 17.11
N TRP A 486 -9.37 -0.52 16.59
CA TRP A 486 -10.18 0.40 17.41
C TRP A 486 -11.65 0.03 17.46
N LYS A 487 -12.05 -1.05 16.75
CA LYS A 487 -13.46 -1.49 16.62
C LYS A 487 -14.38 -0.35 16.16
N THR A 488 -13.87 0.48 15.26
CA THR A 488 -14.53 1.68 14.79
C THR A 488 -15.43 1.37 13.60
N PRO A 489 -16.72 1.75 13.59
CA PRO A 489 -17.60 1.62 12.43
C PRO A 489 -17.01 2.32 11.20
N LEU A 490 -16.96 1.60 10.08
CA LEU A 490 -16.39 2.05 8.82
C LEU A 490 -17.47 2.19 7.74
N VAL A 491 -17.47 3.33 7.07
CA VAL A 491 -18.25 3.58 5.85
C VAL A 491 -17.27 3.75 4.70
N VAL A 492 -17.47 3.04 3.61
CA VAL A 492 -16.68 3.16 2.38
C VAL A 492 -17.55 3.82 1.32
N VAL A 493 -17.16 4.96 0.81
CA VAL A 493 -17.85 5.67 -0.26
C VAL A 493 -16.99 5.71 -1.51
N THR A 494 -17.59 5.28 -2.63
CA THR A 494 -17.03 5.43 -3.97
C THR A 494 -17.90 6.37 -4.77
N VAL A 495 -17.30 7.42 -5.33
CA VAL A 495 -17.98 8.36 -6.21
C VAL A 495 -17.74 7.95 -7.65
N GLN A 496 -18.84 7.75 -8.40
CA GLN A 496 -18.75 7.33 -9.79
C GLN A 496 -18.22 8.48 -10.67
N GLU A 497 -17.02 8.29 -11.21
CA GLU A 497 -16.42 9.15 -12.24
C GLU A 497 -16.31 8.38 -13.56
N THR A 498 -16.77 8.97 -14.65
CA THR A 498 -16.70 8.33 -15.97
C THR A 498 -15.26 7.96 -16.35
N GLY A 499 -14.99 6.66 -16.51
CA GLY A 499 -13.69 6.12 -16.93
C GLY A 499 -12.67 5.90 -15.80
N ARG A 500 -13.02 6.17 -14.53
CA ARG A 500 -12.14 5.95 -13.38
C ARG A 500 -12.66 4.94 -12.36
N THR A 501 -13.95 5.02 -12.04
CA THR A 501 -14.59 4.14 -11.07
C THR A 501 -15.57 3.21 -11.74
N THR A 502 -15.49 1.92 -11.45
CA THR A 502 -16.40 0.88 -11.93
C THR A 502 -17.04 0.18 -10.74
N ALA A 503 -18.08 -0.64 -10.97
CA ALA A 503 -18.65 -1.49 -9.92
C ALA A 503 -17.59 -2.38 -9.24
N GLU A 504 -16.56 -2.79 -9.98
CA GLU A 504 -15.45 -3.60 -9.47
C GLU A 504 -14.57 -2.85 -8.45
N THR A 505 -14.54 -1.51 -8.50
CA THR A 505 -13.77 -0.68 -7.56
C THR A 505 -14.24 -0.94 -6.13
N LEU A 506 -15.55 -0.91 -5.89
CA LEU A 506 -16.13 -1.11 -4.57
C LEU A 506 -16.03 -2.59 -4.12
N ASP A 507 -16.13 -3.51 -5.06
CA ASP A 507 -15.98 -4.95 -4.79
C ASP A 507 -14.57 -5.29 -4.30
N TYR A 508 -13.54 -4.62 -4.81
CA TYR A 508 -12.18 -4.76 -4.31
C TYR A 508 -12.09 -4.37 -2.81
N ALA A 509 -12.60 -3.18 -2.46
CA ALA A 509 -12.58 -2.72 -1.08
C ALA A 509 -13.38 -3.65 -0.16
N ARG A 510 -14.53 -4.15 -0.63
CA ARG A 510 -15.35 -5.15 0.09
C ARG A 510 -14.57 -6.42 0.37
N THR A 511 -13.98 -7.00 -0.66
CA THR A 511 -13.20 -8.24 -0.55
C THR A 511 -12.00 -8.06 0.39
N TYR A 512 -11.32 -6.91 0.30
CA TYR A 512 -10.19 -6.59 1.16
C TYR A 512 -10.60 -6.52 2.64
N LEU A 513 -11.70 -5.81 2.95
CA LEU A 513 -12.19 -5.66 4.32
C LEU A 513 -12.77 -6.97 4.88
N GLU A 514 -13.44 -7.77 4.06
CA GLU A 514 -13.92 -9.10 4.44
C GLU A 514 -12.74 -10.03 4.78
N PHE A 515 -11.64 -9.95 4.03
CA PHE A 515 -10.41 -10.72 4.33
C PHE A 515 -9.82 -10.36 5.70
N HIS A 516 -9.92 -9.08 6.10
CA HIS A 516 -9.48 -8.58 7.41
C HIS A 516 -10.58 -8.70 8.50
N GLU A 517 -11.68 -9.40 8.23
CA GLU A 517 -12.82 -9.56 9.15
C GLU A 517 -13.44 -8.21 9.60
N VAL A 518 -13.28 -7.17 8.78
CA VAL A 518 -13.82 -5.83 9.04
C VAL A 518 -15.18 -5.66 8.36
N GLN A 519 -16.21 -5.38 9.16
CA GLN A 519 -17.52 -5.03 8.64
C GLN A 519 -17.57 -3.54 8.30
N ALA A 520 -18.06 -3.22 7.10
CA ALA A 520 -18.21 -1.85 6.63
C ALA A 520 -19.54 -1.64 5.87
N GLU A 521 -20.06 -0.42 5.92
CA GLU A 521 -21.13 0.03 5.04
C GLU A 521 -20.52 0.51 3.72
N PHE A 522 -21.05 0.05 2.57
CA PHE A 522 -20.54 0.42 1.26
C PHE A 522 -21.58 1.27 0.52
N LEU A 523 -21.15 2.42 0.03
CA LEU A 523 -21.98 3.42 -0.64
C LEU A 523 -21.41 3.77 -2.01
N GLU A 524 -22.25 3.73 -3.02
CA GLU A 524 -21.97 4.31 -4.33
C GLU A 524 -22.75 5.61 -4.48
N ALA A 525 -22.11 6.66 -4.94
CA ALA A 525 -22.72 7.95 -5.16
C ALA A 525 -22.24 8.59 -6.46
N SER A 526 -22.99 9.53 -6.98
CA SER A 526 -22.65 10.31 -8.17
C SER A 526 -22.71 11.79 -7.84
N GLY A 527 -21.80 12.58 -8.41
CA GLY A 527 -21.74 14.03 -8.18
C GLY A 527 -20.31 14.54 -8.02
N PRO A 528 -20.14 15.81 -7.65
CA PRO A 528 -18.82 16.36 -7.33
C PRO A 528 -18.17 15.61 -6.15
N VAL A 529 -16.98 15.05 -6.37
CA VAL A 529 -16.34 14.10 -5.44
C VAL A 529 -16.25 14.65 -4.01
N ALA A 530 -15.74 15.87 -3.86
CA ALA A 530 -15.55 16.47 -2.54
C ALA A 530 -16.89 16.76 -1.82
N GLU A 531 -17.91 17.21 -2.57
CA GLU A 531 -19.24 17.48 -2.00
C GLU A 531 -19.89 16.18 -1.51
N VAL A 532 -19.82 15.11 -2.31
CA VAL A 532 -20.33 13.79 -1.94
C VAL A 532 -19.64 13.25 -0.69
N ILE A 533 -18.31 13.34 -0.62
CA ILE A 533 -17.54 12.91 0.56
C ILE A 533 -17.98 13.67 1.81
N LEU A 534 -18.05 15.00 1.73
CA LEU A 534 -18.42 15.85 2.87
C LEU A 534 -19.88 15.65 3.30
N GLN A 535 -20.78 15.49 2.34
CA GLN A 535 -22.20 15.20 2.61
C GLN A 535 -22.35 13.83 3.27
N THR A 536 -21.72 12.79 2.71
CA THR A 536 -21.76 11.44 3.28
C THR A 536 -21.18 11.42 4.70
N ALA A 537 -20.08 12.13 4.94
CA ALA A 537 -19.50 12.26 6.27
C ALA A 537 -20.49 12.89 7.26
N ALA A 538 -21.24 13.92 6.84
CA ALA A 538 -22.27 14.56 7.67
C ALA A 538 -23.46 13.61 7.93
N GLU A 539 -23.99 12.96 6.91
CA GLU A 539 -25.14 12.04 7.00
C GLU A 539 -24.86 10.82 7.87
N ARG A 540 -23.63 10.30 7.82
CA ARG A 540 -23.20 9.14 8.61
C ARG A 540 -22.60 9.53 9.97
N ALA A 541 -22.61 10.81 10.33
CA ALA A 541 -21.98 11.35 11.52
C ALA A 541 -20.53 10.86 11.69
N SER A 542 -19.79 10.82 10.57
CA SER A 542 -18.39 10.42 10.59
C SER A 542 -17.55 11.45 11.33
N GLN A 543 -16.51 10.98 11.99
CA GLN A 543 -15.62 11.80 12.83
C GLN A 543 -14.19 11.81 12.31
N LEU A 544 -13.93 11.03 11.27
CA LEU A 544 -12.69 10.97 10.52
C LEU A 544 -13.01 10.68 9.05
N ILE A 545 -12.35 11.39 8.15
CA ILE A 545 -12.34 11.09 6.71
C ILE A 545 -10.96 10.54 6.36
N ILE A 546 -10.89 9.35 5.79
CA ILE A 546 -9.65 8.77 5.25
C ILE A 546 -9.71 8.81 3.73
N LEU A 547 -8.65 9.28 3.10
CA LEU A 547 -8.58 9.39 1.64
C LEU A 547 -7.15 9.24 1.13
N GLY A 548 -7.01 8.84 -0.14
CA GLY A 548 -5.73 8.87 -0.85
C GLY A 548 -5.26 10.30 -1.08
N GLY A 549 -3.95 10.51 -1.06
CA GLY A 549 -3.34 11.81 -1.34
C GLY A 549 -3.42 12.22 -2.82
N TYR A 550 -2.73 13.30 -3.17
CA TYR A 550 -2.70 13.85 -4.53
C TYR A 550 -2.32 12.79 -5.58
N GLY A 551 -3.20 12.54 -6.55
CA GLY A 551 -3.09 11.42 -7.50
C GLY A 551 -2.56 11.79 -8.88
N ALA A 552 -2.82 13.00 -9.37
CA ALA A 552 -2.37 13.46 -10.68
C ALA A 552 -0.96 14.07 -10.61
N GLY A 553 -0.30 14.19 -11.77
CA GLY A 553 0.99 14.87 -11.84
C GLY A 553 0.92 16.34 -11.38
N PRO A 554 2.05 16.90 -10.88
CA PRO A 554 2.09 18.23 -10.23
C PRO A 554 1.45 19.35 -11.06
N VAL A 555 1.66 19.34 -12.36
CA VAL A 555 1.17 20.38 -13.28
C VAL A 555 -0.36 20.33 -13.44
N ARG A 556 -0.94 19.14 -13.60
CA ARG A 556 -2.39 18.97 -13.78
C ARG A 556 -3.16 19.34 -12.50
N GLU A 557 -2.65 18.94 -11.35
CA GLU A 557 -3.24 19.29 -10.04
C GLU A 557 -3.17 20.80 -9.74
N MET A 558 -2.14 21.47 -10.24
CA MET A 558 -1.99 22.92 -10.07
C MET A 558 -3.08 23.69 -10.81
N VAL A 559 -3.43 23.26 -12.02
CA VAL A 559 -4.41 23.96 -12.87
C VAL A 559 -5.85 23.66 -12.47
N VAL A 560 -6.18 22.38 -12.21
CA VAL A 560 -7.55 21.93 -12.02
C VAL A 560 -7.96 21.90 -10.53
N GLY A 561 -7.01 21.73 -9.59
CA GLY A 561 -7.30 21.42 -8.19
C GLY A 561 -7.55 19.93 -7.99
N THR A 562 -7.73 19.50 -6.76
CA THR A 562 -7.99 18.09 -6.42
C THR A 562 -9.13 17.97 -5.43
N ALA A 563 -9.79 16.81 -5.41
CA ALA A 563 -10.79 16.48 -4.40
C ALA A 563 -10.22 16.61 -2.97
N VAL A 564 -8.92 16.29 -2.77
CA VAL A 564 -8.22 16.47 -1.49
C VAL A 564 -8.25 17.93 -1.03
N ASP A 565 -7.88 18.89 -1.90
CA ASP A 565 -7.91 20.32 -1.56
C ASP A 565 -9.32 20.81 -1.22
N GLU A 566 -10.33 20.30 -1.92
CA GLU A 566 -11.73 20.67 -1.70
C GLU A 566 -12.28 20.08 -0.41
N VAL A 567 -11.97 18.82 -0.13
CA VAL A 567 -12.32 18.17 1.15
C VAL A 567 -11.65 18.92 2.30
N LEU A 568 -10.36 19.23 2.22
CA LEU A 568 -9.65 19.96 3.28
C LEU A 568 -10.19 21.38 3.50
N ARG A 569 -10.72 22.04 2.47
CA ARG A 569 -11.37 23.35 2.63
C ARG A 569 -12.76 23.27 3.27
N GLY A 570 -13.49 22.20 3.01
CA GLY A 570 -14.87 22.03 3.46
C GLY A 570 -15.06 21.20 4.72
N THR A 571 -14.04 20.44 5.13
CA THR A 571 -14.19 19.51 6.24
C THR A 571 -14.29 20.20 7.61
N ARG A 572 -15.15 19.63 8.45
CA ARG A 572 -15.24 19.93 9.89
C ARG A 572 -14.59 18.85 10.74
N TRP A 573 -14.25 17.74 10.14
CA TRP A 573 -13.67 16.56 10.76
C TRP A 573 -12.20 16.42 10.41
N PRO A 574 -11.40 15.76 11.23
CA PRO A 574 -10.06 15.38 10.85
C PRO A 574 -10.06 14.60 9.53
N ALA A 575 -9.04 14.84 8.71
CA ALA A 575 -8.84 14.12 7.47
C ALA A 575 -7.47 13.45 7.49
N LEU A 576 -7.44 12.11 7.31
CA LEU A 576 -6.22 11.34 7.18
C LEU A 576 -5.92 11.14 5.70
N ILE A 577 -4.75 11.59 5.28
CA ILE A 577 -4.33 11.53 3.88
C ILE A 577 -3.21 10.51 3.78
N CYS A 578 -3.46 9.43 3.01
CA CYS A 578 -2.55 8.33 2.78
C CYS A 578 -1.86 8.46 1.41
N ARG A 579 -0.61 7.95 1.32
CA ARG A 579 0.20 8.07 0.13
C ARG A 579 0.66 6.71 -0.39
#